data_49af2a0ecc80555378ad7b53d939c2cc
#
_entry.id   49af2a0ecc80555378ad7b53d939c2cc
#
_cell.length_a   1.000
_cell.length_b   1.000
_cell.length_c   1.000
_cell.angle_alpha   90.00
_cell.angle_beta   90.00
_cell.angle_gamma   90.00
#
_symmetry.space_group_name_H-M   'P 1'
#
loop_
_entity.id
_entity.type
_entity.pdbx_description
1 polymer ?
#
loop_
_entity_poly.entity_id
_entity_poly.type
_entity_poly.pdbx_seq_one_letter_code
_entity_poly.pdbx_strand_id
1 'polypeptide(L)'
;QTDASGGQVLITTAANENDGGSYQLAGESFKTSGNELYFGTKIASNEATQSDFLVGLSVTDTALLGGTANGIYFECLDGGTGISAVTESGSSETQSDSLATFADNTFVELEFYYNGSNVEFFINGSSVATHTANIPSTEMRVSFEYLTGAAAAKTMTLDWIRCIQFGR
;
A
#
# COMPACT_ATOMS: atom_id res chain seq x y z
N GLN A 1 -9.87 10.61 15.39
CA GLN A 1 -10.93 10.33 14.41
C GLN A 1 -11.43 11.67 13.88
N THR A 2 -11.26 11.95 12.62
CA THR A 2 -11.87 13.13 11.98
C THR A 2 -13.34 12.83 11.71
N ASP A 3 -14.21 13.75 12.09
CA ASP A 3 -15.66 13.63 11.91
C ASP A 3 -16.03 14.02 10.46
N ALA A 4 -15.64 13.14 9.51
CA ALA A 4 -15.99 13.31 8.11
C ALA A 4 -17.19 12.41 7.74
N SER A 5 -18.02 12.88 6.83
CA SER A 5 -19.13 12.07 6.30
C SER A 5 -18.60 10.80 5.63
N GLY A 6 -18.95 9.66 6.19
CA GLY A 6 -18.47 8.34 5.71
C GLY A 6 -17.45 7.67 6.63
N GLY A 7 -16.87 8.38 7.58
CA GLY A 7 -15.86 7.90 8.51
C GLY A 7 -14.47 7.81 7.86
N GLN A 8 -13.45 8.26 8.59
CA GLN A 8 -12.04 8.18 8.18
C GLN A 8 -11.21 7.70 9.36
N VAL A 9 -10.12 6.99 9.09
CA VAL A 9 -9.10 6.65 10.08
C VAL A 9 -7.96 7.63 9.97
N LEU A 10 -7.65 8.34 11.07
CA LEU A 10 -6.48 9.19 11.17
C LEU A 10 -5.39 8.44 11.95
N ILE A 11 -4.25 8.24 11.32
CA ILE A 11 -3.04 7.68 11.92
C ILE A 11 -2.11 8.85 12.20
N THR A 12 -1.62 8.95 13.43
CA THR A 12 -0.66 9.99 13.83
C THR A 12 0.59 9.30 14.36
N THR A 13 1.75 9.65 13.79
CA THR A 13 3.06 9.16 14.25
C THR A 13 3.54 9.96 15.46
N ALA A 14 4.53 9.45 16.20
CA ALA A 14 5.27 10.26 17.16
C ALA A 14 6.29 11.17 16.44
N ALA A 15 7.05 11.95 17.21
CA ALA A 15 7.93 12.99 16.67
C ALA A 15 9.40 12.53 16.57
N ASN A 16 9.65 11.27 16.21
CA ASN A 16 10.97 10.77 15.91
C ASN A 16 10.98 10.19 14.50
N GLU A 17 12.09 10.30 13.81
CA GLU A 17 12.28 9.69 12.49
C GLU A 17 11.98 8.18 12.53
N ASN A 18 11.29 7.68 11.53
CA ASN A 18 10.79 6.30 11.40
C ASN A 18 9.80 5.85 12.49
N ASP A 19 9.22 6.78 13.25
CA ASP A 19 8.08 6.46 14.11
C ASP A 19 6.80 6.28 13.29
N GLY A 20 6.02 5.28 13.67
CA GLY A 20 4.76 4.96 13.01
C GLY A 20 4.23 3.60 13.40
N GLY A 21 3.63 2.91 12.48
CA GLY A 21 3.11 1.57 12.75
C GLY A 21 2.67 0.80 11.53
N SER A 22 2.78 -0.52 11.65
CA SER A 22 2.26 -1.50 10.71
C SER A 22 0.93 -2.02 11.19
N TYR A 23 -0.03 -2.07 10.29
CA TYR A 23 -1.39 -2.54 10.52
C TYR A 23 -1.71 -3.64 9.52
N GLN A 24 -2.00 -4.82 10.00
CA GLN A 24 -2.33 -5.96 9.15
C GLN A 24 -3.63 -6.60 9.58
N LEU A 25 -4.47 -6.98 8.60
CA LEU A 25 -5.68 -7.74 8.87
C LEU A 25 -5.32 -9.06 9.57
N ALA A 26 -6.08 -9.44 10.59
CA ALA A 26 -5.87 -10.72 11.25
C ALA A 26 -6.14 -11.89 10.29
N GLY A 27 -5.11 -12.70 10.03
CA GLY A 27 -5.15 -13.85 9.13
C GLY A 27 -4.83 -13.51 7.66
N GLU A 28 -4.01 -14.35 7.06
CA GLU A 28 -3.70 -14.33 5.62
C GLU A 28 -4.85 -15.02 4.88
N SER A 29 -5.64 -14.25 4.14
CA SER A 29 -6.92 -14.70 3.59
C SER A 29 -7.06 -14.50 2.08
N PHE A 30 -6.09 -13.85 1.45
CA PHE A 30 -6.11 -13.51 0.04
C PHE A 30 -4.93 -14.14 -0.69
N LYS A 31 -5.17 -14.73 -1.85
CA LYS A 31 -4.10 -15.31 -2.69
C LYS A 31 -4.42 -15.16 -4.17
N THR A 32 -3.39 -15.07 -4.98
CA THR A 32 -3.48 -15.02 -6.44
C THR A 32 -3.67 -16.40 -7.05
N SER A 33 -3.16 -17.48 -6.42
CA SER A 33 -3.21 -18.84 -6.94
C SER A 33 -4.64 -19.32 -7.21
N GLY A 34 -5.02 -19.38 -8.50
CA GLY A 34 -6.30 -19.87 -8.97
C GLY A 34 -7.50 -18.91 -8.80
N ASN A 35 -7.25 -17.65 -8.45
CA ASN A 35 -8.30 -16.66 -8.21
C ASN A 35 -7.93 -15.31 -8.79
N GLU A 36 -8.91 -14.54 -9.23
CA GLU A 36 -8.75 -13.13 -9.49
C GLU A 36 -8.87 -12.34 -8.18
N LEU A 37 -8.22 -11.19 -8.11
CA LEU A 37 -8.15 -10.40 -6.88
C LEU A 37 -8.13 -8.91 -7.19
N TYR A 38 -8.95 -8.15 -6.49
CA TYR A 38 -8.95 -6.69 -6.50
C TYR A 38 -8.59 -6.16 -5.12
N PHE A 39 -7.75 -5.14 -5.11
CA PHE A 39 -7.45 -4.32 -3.95
C PHE A 39 -7.60 -2.85 -4.31
N GLY A 40 -8.09 -2.05 -3.37
CA GLY A 40 -8.15 -0.60 -3.53
C GLY A 40 -8.20 0.12 -2.19
N THR A 41 -7.66 1.33 -2.18
CA THR A 41 -7.64 2.23 -1.01
C THR A 41 -7.58 3.69 -1.44
N LYS A 42 -7.94 4.59 -0.50
CA LYS A 42 -7.82 6.04 -0.67
C LYS A 42 -7.18 6.65 0.56
N ILE A 43 -6.04 7.29 0.35
CA ILE A 43 -5.19 7.84 1.42
C ILE A 43 -4.77 9.27 1.14
N ALA A 44 -4.42 10.02 2.20
CA ALA A 44 -3.79 11.33 2.12
C ALA A 44 -2.84 11.51 3.31
N SER A 45 -1.67 12.11 3.10
CA SER A 45 -0.76 12.53 4.18
C SER A 45 -0.79 14.05 4.34
N ASN A 46 -0.55 14.54 5.55
CA ASN A 46 -0.38 15.98 5.78
C ASN A 46 0.94 16.52 5.21
N GLU A 47 1.91 15.64 4.95
CA GLU A 47 3.20 16.00 4.34
C GLU A 47 3.79 14.79 3.61
N ALA A 48 3.88 14.91 2.29
CA ALA A 48 4.23 13.80 1.40
C ALA A 48 5.74 13.46 1.41
N THR A 49 6.60 14.49 1.42
CA THR A 49 8.07 14.31 1.29
C THR A 49 8.69 13.59 2.50
N GLN A 50 8.07 13.71 3.67
CA GLN A 50 8.55 13.13 4.92
C GLN A 50 7.61 12.03 5.42
N SER A 51 7.04 11.26 4.51
CA SER A 51 6.11 10.18 4.79
C SER A 51 6.51 8.94 4.04
N ASP A 52 6.76 7.86 4.80
CA ASP A 52 6.88 6.54 4.24
C ASP A 52 5.55 5.81 4.34
N PHE A 53 5.10 5.20 3.27
CA PHE A 53 3.97 4.28 3.35
C PHE A 53 4.15 3.07 2.45
N LEU A 54 3.59 1.95 2.91
CA LEU A 54 3.28 0.78 2.12
C LEU A 54 1.81 0.44 2.30
N VAL A 55 1.09 0.18 1.21
CA VAL A 55 -0.31 -0.24 1.27
C VAL A 55 -0.63 -1.25 0.19
N GLY A 56 -1.26 -2.36 0.58
CA GLY A 56 -1.61 -3.44 -0.35
C GLY A 56 -1.85 -4.76 0.35
N LEU A 57 -1.31 -5.80 -0.22
CA LEU A 57 -1.32 -7.16 0.33
C LEU A 57 0.11 -7.63 0.57
N SER A 58 0.37 -8.21 1.75
CA SER A 58 1.64 -8.86 2.07
C SER A 58 1.43 -10.07 2.97
N VAL A 59 2.44 -10.90 3.09
CA VAL A 59 2.54 -11.89 4.17
C VAL A 59 2.65 -11.18 5.51
N THR A 60 2.50 -11.93 6.60
CA THR A 60 2.70 -11.37 7.96
C THR A 60 4.12 -10.86 8.10
N ASP A 61 4.24 -9.59 8.42
CA ASP A 61 5.52 -8.93 8.69
C ASP A 61 5.33 -7.84 9.76
N THR A 62 6.40 -7.50 10.46
CA THR A 62 6.43 -6.43 11.49
C THR A 62 7.10 -5.16 11.00
N ALA A 63 7.71 -5.19 9.81
CA ALA A 63 8.41 -4.06 9.18
C ALA A 63 8.24 -4.16 7.66
N LEU A 64 7.06 -3.80 7.16
CA LEU A 64 6.69 -3.95 5.74
C LEU A 64 7.59 -3.14 4.81
N LEU A 65 7.90 -1.89 5.18
CA LEU A 65 8.81 -1.00 4.45
C LEU A 65 10.28 -1.43 4.52
N GLY A 66 10.61 -2.39 5.37
CA GLY A 66 11.93 -3.02 5.44
C GLY A 66 12.15 -4.13 4.43
N GLY A 67 11.15 -4.42 3.59
CA GLY A 67 11.12 -5.48 2.60
C GLY A 67 10.33 -6.70 3.05
N THR A 68 9.11 -6.83 2.56
CA THR A 68 8.30 -8.05 2.76
C THR A 68 8.76 -9.15 1.81
N ALA A 69 8.69 -10.42 2.23
CA ALA A 69 9.11 -11.52 1.37
C ALA A 69 8.13 -11.84 0.22
N ASN A 70 6.86 -11.48 0.38
CA ASN A 70 5.82 -11.69 -0.63
C ASN A 70 4.75 -10.60 -0.48
N GLY A 71 4.42 -9.92 -1.57
CA GLY A 71 3.43 -8.86 -1.56
C GLY A 71 3.03 -8.35 -2.94
N ILE A 72 1.91 -7.62 -2.96
CA ILE A 72 1.45 -6.77 -4.07
C ILE A 72 1.02 -5.46 -3.42
N TYR A 73 1.73 -4.38 -3.68
CA TYR A 73 1.54 -3.15 -2.93
C TYR A 73 1.96 -1.90 -3.69
N PHE A 74 1.54 -0.76 -3.17
CA PHE A 74 2.11 0.54 -3.48
C PHE A 74 2.96 1.00 -2.31
N GLU A 75 4.02 1.75 -2.61
CA GLU A 75 4.88 2.39 -1.63
C GLU A 75 5.28 3.80 -2.07
N CYS A 76 5.60 4.63 -1.09
CA CYS A 76 6.32 5.88 -1.25
C CYS A 76 7.31 5.99 -0.11
N LEU A 77 8.55 6.29 -0.41
CA LEU A 77 9.62 6.43 0.58
C LEU A 77 9.94 7.90 0.83
N ASP A 78 10.33 8.22 2.05
CA ASP A 78 10.69 9.57 2.46
C ASP A 78 11.86 10.16 1.66
N GLY A 79 11.97 11.49 1.66
CA GLY A 79 12.91 12.20 0.80
C GLY A 79 12.46 12.29 -0.65
N GLY A 80 11.39 11.59 -1.02
CA GLY A 80 10.72 11.62 -2.33
C GLY A 80 9.22 11.76 -2.23
N THR A 81 8.55 11.88 -3.35
CA THR A 81 7.08 11.91 -3.47
C THR A 81 6.59 10.95 -4.55
N GLY A 82 7.46 10.15 -5.12
CA GLY A 82 7.13 9.17 -6.15
C GLY A 82 6.40 7.97 -5.57
N ILE A 83 5.19 7.69 -6.04
CA ILE A 83 4.48 6.45 -5.72
C ILE A 83 4.97 5.36 -6.65
N SER A 84 5.44 4.26 -6.08
CA SER A 84 5.87 3.06 -6.80
C SER A 84 4.85 1.93 -6.63
N ALA A 85 4.78 1.04 -7.61
CA ALA A 85 4.00 -0.20 -7.57
C ALA A 85 4.94 -1.39 -7.56
N VAL A 86 4.67 -2.38 -6.70
CA VAL A 86 5.55 -3.52 -6.46
C VAL A 86 4.78 -4.83 -6.47
N THR A 87 5.35 -5.84 -7.13
CA THR A 87 5.03 -7.25 -6.91
C THR A 87 6.27 -7.96 -6.42
N GLU A 88 6.17 -8.71 -5.34
CA GLU A 88 7.31 -9.37 -4.70
C GLU A 88 6.98 -10.82 -4.35
N SER A 89 7.87 -11.74 -4.73
CA SER A 89 7.74 -13.18 -4.46
C SER A 89 9.08 -13.80 -4.10
N GLY A 90 9.16 -14.39 -2.89
CA GLY A 90 10.39 -14.98 -2.38
C GLY A 90 11.53 -13.98 -2.26
N SER A 91 11.27 -12.76 -1.82
CA SER A 91 12.22 -11.65 -1.74
C SER A 91 12.86 -11.24 -3.07
N SER A 92 12.15 -11.49 -4.17
CA SER A 92 12.49 -10.98 -5.50
C SER A 92 11.36 -10.10 -5.99
N GLU A 93 11.67 -8.87 -6.38
CA GLU A 93 10.67 -7.87 -6.73
C GLU A 93 10.65 -7.53 -8.23
N THR A 94 9.51 -7.05 -8.68
CA THR A 94 9.32 -6.25 -9.88
C THR A 94 8.72 -4.94 -9.43
N GLN A 95 9.40 -3.83 -9.71
CA GLN A 95 8.98 -2.49 -9.29
C GLN A 95 8.84 -1.57 -10.49
N SER A 96 7.84 -0.71 -10.44
CA SER A 96 7.65 0.43 -11.35
C SER A 96 7.63 1.71 -10.52
N ASP A 97 8.65 2.55 -10.72
CA ASP A 97 8.89 3.73 -9.89
C ASP A 97 8.21 4.99 -10.38
N SER A 98 7.92 5.88 -9.44
CA SER A 98 7.49 7.26 -9.70
C SER A 98 6.29 7.36 -10.65
N LEU A 99 5.33 6.47 -10.51
CA LEU A 99 4.13 6.38 -11.35
C LEU A 99 3.20 7.59 -11.17
N ALA A 100 3.22 8.20 -9.99
CA ALA A 100 2.53 9.45 -9.69
C ALA A 100 3.27 10.19 -8.58
N THR A 101 2.95 11.48 -8.42
CA THR A 101 3.45 12.29 -7.30
C THR A 101 2.44 12.28 -6.17
N PHE A 102 2.86 11.85 -4.98
CA PHE A 102 2.12 12.04 -3.75
C PHE A 102 2.20 13.51 -3.33
N ALA A 103 1.10 14.12 -2.91
CA ALA A 103 1.03 15.52 -2.58
C ALA A 103 0.38 15.77 -1.23
N ASP A 104 0.86 16.80 -0.52
CA ASP A 104 0.37 17.20 0.80
C ASP A 104 -1.14 17.39 0.81
N ASN A 105 -1.81 16.82 1.82
CA ASN A 105 -3.25 16.97 2.05
C ASN A 105 -4.13 16.63 0.84
N THR A 106 -3.60 15.84 -0.11
CA THR A 106 -4.30 15.46 -1.33
C THR A 106 -4.59 13.97 -1.31
N PHE A 107 -5.85 13.59 -1.44
CA PHE A 107 -6.23 12.19 -1.54
C PHE A 107 -5.76 11.57 -2.86
N VAL A 108 -5.20 10.39 -2.76
CA VAL A 108 -4.89 9.51 -3.89
C VAL A 108 -5.63 8.19 -3.75
N GLU A 109 -6.18 7.70 -4.85
CA GLU A 109 -6.75 6.36 -4.94
C GLU A 109 -5.71 5.42 -5.56
N LEU A 110 -5.41 4.32 -4.87
CA LEU A 110 -4.43 3.32 -5.24
C LEU A 110 -5.14 1.97 -5.36
N GLU A 111 -5.11 1.38 -6.55
CA GLU A 111 -5.84 0.16 -6.84
C GLU A 111 -4.99 -0.80 -7.65
N PHE A 112 -5.17 -2.09 -7.45
CA PHE A 112 -4.66 -3.10 -8.37
C PHE A 112 -5.66 -4.21 -8.60
N TYR A 113 -5.55 -4.82 -9.78
CA TYR A 113 -6.35 -5.98 -10.18
C TYR A 113 -5.44 -7.08 -10.73
N TYR A 114 -5.51 -8.25 -10.11
CA TYR A 114 -4.90 -9.47 -10.61
C TYR A 114 -5.92 -10.27 -11.39
N ASN A 115 -5.68 -10.52 -12.66
CA ASN A 115 -6.63 -11.17 -13.59
C ASN A 115 -6.36 -12.67 -13.79
N GLY A 116 -5.56 -13.30 -12.92
CA GLY A 116 -5.15 -14.69 -13.07
C GLY A 116 -3.78 -14.88 -13.77
N SER A 117 -3.21 -13.82 -14.34
CA SER A 117 -1.93 -13.87 -15.08
C SER A 117 -1.01 -12.69 -14.77
N ASN A 118 -1.56 -11.49 -14.66
CA ASN A 118 -0.81 -10.27 -14.41
C ASN A 118 -1.55 -9.38 -13.40
N VAL A 119 -0.79 -8.50 -12.76
CA VAL A 119 -1.30 -7.44 -11.89
C VAL A 119 -1.29 -6.13 -12.66
N GLU A 120 -2.44 -5.51 -12.81
CA GLU A 120 -2.57 -4.17 -13.36
C GLU A 120 -2.79 -3.18 -12.21
N PHE A 121 -1.98 -2.11 -12.18
CA PHE A 121 -2.01 -1.07 -11.16
C PHE A 121 -2.65 0.19 -11.68
N PHE A 122 -3.48 0.82 -10.84
CA PHE A 122 -4.19 2.05 -11.16
C PHE A 122 -3.94 3.11 -10.09
N ILE A 123 -3.78 4.36 -10.53
CA ILE A 123 -3.74 5.53 -9.64
C ILE A 123 -4.79 6.51 -10.12
N ASN A 124 -5.70 6.88 -9.21
CA ASN A 124 -6.84 7.75 -9.51
C ASN A 124 -7.65 7.26 -10.73
N GLY A 125 -7.87 5.94 -10.82
CA GLY A 125 -8.62 5.30 -11.88
C GLY A 125 -7.89 5.15 -13.23
N SER A 126 -6.64 5.63 -13.34
CA SER A 126 -5.83 5.47 -14.56
C SER A 126 -4.87 4.31 -14.42
N SER A 127 -4.79 3.42 -15.41
CA SER A 127 -3.79 2.34 -15.46
C SER A 127 -2.39 2.94 -15.62
N VAL A 128 -1.47 2.55 -14.73
CA VAL A 128 -0.12 3.13 -14.64
C VAL A 128 1.00 2.11 -14.80
N ALA A 129 0.76 0.84 -14.47
CA ALA A 129 1.74 -0.24 -14.63
C ALA A 129 1.06 -1.59 -14.78
N THR A 130 1.77 -2.56 -15.38
CA THR A 130 1.35 -3.96 -15.45
C THR A 130 2.55 -4.85 -15.15
N HIS A 131 2.45 -5.67 -14.10
CA HIS A 131 3.48 -6.64 -13.72
C HIS A 131 3.08 -8.05 -14.08
N THR A 132 4.02 -8.79 -14.65
CA THR A 132 3.85 -10.20 -15.05
C THR A 132 4.85 -11.14 -14.37
N ALA A 133 5.76 -10.58 -13.55
CA ALA A 133 6.79 -11.30 -12.81
C ALA A 133 6.66 -11.06 -11.31
N ASN A 134 7.27 -11.94 -10.53
CA ASN A 134 7.32 -11.86 -9.06
C ASN A 134 5.93 -11.69 -8.40
N ILE A 135 4.89 -12.30 -9.01
CA ILE A 135 3.54 -12.30 -8.44
C ILE A 135 3.46 -13.43 -7.41
N PRO A 136 3.25 -13.12 -6.11
CA PRO A 136 3.24 -14.14 -5.07
C PRO A 136 2.00 -15.03 -5.20
N SER A 137 2.17 -16.34 -4.99
CA SER A 137 1.08 -17.32 -4.98
C SER A 137 0.67 -17.75 -3.57
N THR A 138 1.39 -17.31 -2.56
CA THR A 138 1.11 -17.57 -1.14
C THR A 138 -0.09 -16.77 -0.65
N GLU A 139 -0.63 -17.16 0.49
CA GLU A 139 -1.66 -16.40 1.17
C GLU A 139 -1.09 -15.10 1.74
N MET A 140 -1.83 -14.02 1.60
CA MET A 140 -1.49 -12.66 2.04
C MET A 140 -2.66 -12.06 2.81
N ARG A 141 -2.40 -10.91 3.43
CA ARG A 141 -3.40 -10.11 4.14
C ARG A 141 -3.35 -8.65 3.71
N VAL A 142 -4.44 -7.93 3.90
CA VAL A 142 -4.44 -6.48 3.78
C VAL A 142 -3.43 -5.92 4.77
N SER A 143 -2.52 -5.10 4.25
CA SER A 143 -1.38 -4.56 4.97
C SER A 143 -1.23 -3.08 4.70
N PHE A 144 -0.92 -2.34 5.74
CA PHE A 144 -0.68 -0.92 5.72
C PHE A 144 0.43 -0.57 6.72
N GLU A 145 1.44 0.14 6.26
CA GLU A 145 2.45 0.75 7.14
C GLU A 145 2.56 2.23 6.84
N TYR A 146 2.73 3.02 7.88
CA TYR A 146 2.98 4.45 7.77
C TYR A 146 4.00 4.88 8.79
N LEU A 147 5.10 5.46 8.32
CA LEU A 147 6.17 5.99 9.15
C LEU A 147 6.43 7.46 8.80
N THR A 148 6.97 8.21 9.76
CA THR A 148 7.47 9.57 9.50
C THR A 148 8.94 9.53 9.10
N GLY A 149 9.30 10.21 8.02
CA GLY A 149 10.69 10.41 7.57
C GLY A 149 11.40 11.59 8.23
N ALA A 150 10.87 12.14 9.34
CA ALA A 150 11.45 13.28 10.03
C ALA A 150 11.17 13.26 11.53
N ALA A 151 11.99 13.97 12.32
CA ALA A 151 11.77 14.16 13.74
C ALA A 151 10.60 15.13 14.05
N ALA A 152 9.44 14.87 13.43
CA ALA A 152 8.20 15.63 13.60
C ALA A 152 7.01 14.72 13.32
N ALA A 153 5.99 14.76 14.17
CA ALA A 153 4.77 13.97 14.00
C ALA A 153 4.08 14.29 12.67
N LYS A 154 3.68 13.25 11.97
CA LYS A 154 2.95 13.30 10.70
C LYS A 154 1.60 12.60 10.83
N THR A 155 0.71 12.86 9.91
CA THR A 155 -0.61 12.21 9.88
C THR A 155 -0.92 11.62 8.53
N MET A 156 -1.46 10.42 8.53
CA MET A 156 -2.05 9.77 7.37
C MET A 156 -3.56 9.59 7.60
N THR A 157 -4.34 10.03 6.66
CA THR A 157 -5.78 9.78 6.61
C THR A 157 -6.06 8.64 5.65
N LEU A 158 -6.75 7.60 6.14
CA LEU A 158 -7.26 6.51 5.34
C LEU A 158 -8.79 6.66 5.24
N ASP A 159 -9.29 6.88 4.04
CA ASP A 159 -10.72 7.07 3.77
C ASP A 159 -11.43 5.72 3.65
N TRP A 160 -10.91 4.83 2.80
CA TRP A 160 -11.43 3.48 2.67
C TRP A 160 -10.33 2.49 2.22
N ILE A 161 -10.56 1.21 2.56
CA ILE A 161 -9.78 0.06 2.05
C ILE A 161 -10.76 -1.02 1.60
N ARG A 162 -10.49 -1.67 0.48
CA ARG A 162 -11.27 -2.79 -0.07
C ARG A 162 -10.35 -3.86 -0.59
N CYS A 163 -10.68 -5.11 -0.30
CA CYS A 163 -10.03 -6.27 -0.91
C CYS A 163 -11.09 -7.30 -1.25
N ILE A 164 -11.10 -7.76 -2.49
CA ILE A 164 -12.09 -8.72 -3.02
C ILE A 164 -11.35 -9.83 -3.75
N GLN A 165 -11.58 -11.07 -3.33
CA GLN A 165 -11.12 -12.25 -4.05
C GLN A 165 -12.30 -12.89 -4.75
N PHE A 166 -12.19 -13.09 -6.06
CA PHE A 166 -13.23 -13.69 -6.89
C PHE A 166 -13.02 -15.22 -6.97
N GLY A 167 -14.10 -15.96 -7.13
CA GLY A 167 -14.02 -17.41 -7.38
C GLY A 167 -13.79 -18.29 -6.16
N ARG A 168 -14.11 -17.81 -4.95
CA ARG A 168 -14.19 -18.65 -3.74
C ARG A 168 -15.52 -19.35 -3.63
#